data_33e046a77bb5d6840ab6e5f9b9fa5ac7
#
_entry.id   33e046a77bb5d6840ab6e5f9b9fa5ac7
#
_cell.length_a   1.000
_cell.length_b   1.000
_cell.length_c   1.000
_cell.angle_alpha   90.00
_cell.angle_beta   90.00
_cell.angle_gamma   90.00
#
_symmetry.space_group_name_H-M   'P 1'
#
loop_
_entity.id
_entity.type
_entity.pdbx_description
1 polymer ?
#
loop_
_entity_poly.entity_id
_entity_poly.type
_entity_poly.pdbx_seq_one_letter_code
_entity_poly.pdbx_strand_id
1 'polypeptide(L)'
;IGIGGSDLGPRAMYLALENWAKKNGKFKMEAKFISNVDPDDAAAVLNSIDVAHSIFVLVSKSGTTLETLTNESFVKDALKNAGLDASKHMIAVTSETSPLAKSDDYLAAFFMDDYIGGRYSSTSAVGGAVLSLAFGPEVFAQFLDGAAAEDKLATNKDVMQNPAMLDALIGVYERNVLGYPSTAVLPYSQALSRFPAHLQQLDMESNG
;
A
#
# COMPACT_ATOMS: atom_id res chain seq x y z
N ILE A 1 -6.48 -2.69 6.17
CA ILE A 1 -7.70 -1.93 5.87
C ILE A 1 -7.28 -0.57 5.37
N GLY A 2 -7.62 -0.21 4.13
CA GLY A 2 -7.28 1.09 3.55
C GLY A 2 -7.76 1.14 2.11
N ILE A 3 -7.99 2.34 1.55
CA ILE A 3 -8.50 2.53 0.19
C ILE A 3 -7.54 3.41 -0.62
N GLY A 4 -7.59 3.32 -1.94
CA GLY A 4 -6.75 4.12 -2.84
C GLY A 4 -5.27 3.88 -2.60
N GLY A 5 -4.50 4.94 -2.35
CA GLY A 5 -3.07 4.86 -2.11
C GLY A 5 -2.67 4.06 -0.87
N SER A 6 -3.56 3.94 0.12
CA SER A 6 -3.33 3.11 1.30
C SER A 6 -3.44 1.60 1.01
N ASP A 7 -4.02 1.21 -0.12
CA ASP A 7 -4.16 -0.18 -0.58
C ASP A 7 -3.28 -0.49 -1.78
N LEU A 8 -3.42 0.27 -2.87
CA LEU A 8 -2.92 -0.10 -4.20
C LEU A 8 -1.41 -0.33 -4.24
N GLY A 9 -0.63 0.60 -3.71
CA GLY A 9 0.82 0.48 -3.68
C GLY A 9 1.30 -0.64 -2.75
N PRO A 10 0.96 -0.61 -1.45
CA PRO A 10 1.35 -1.66 -0.51
C PRO A 10 0.92 -3.07 -0.94
N ARG A 11 -0.30 -3.23 -1.48
CA ARG A 11 -0.78 -4.51 -2.02
C ARG A 11 0.04 -4.96 -3.23
N ALA A 12 0.34 -4.04 -4.16
CA ALA A 12 1.16 -4.37 -5.32
C ALA A 12 2.56 -4.85 -4.90
N MET A 13 3.20 -4.17 -3.94
CA MET A 13 4.52 -4.55 -3.41
C MET A 13 4.47 -5.88 -2.65
N TYR A 14 3.44 -6.08 -1.81
CA TYR A 14 3.25 -7.36 -1.12
C TYR A 14 3.15 -8.53 -2.11
N LEU A 15 2.28 -8.44 -3.11
CA LEU A 15 2.10 -9.51 -4.11
C LEU A 15 3.34 -9.72 -4.97
N ALA A 16 4.10 -8.65 -5.27
CA ALA A 16 5.35 -8.75 -5.99
C ALA A 16 6.42 -9.55 -5.22
N LEU A 17 6.45 -9.42 -3.90
CA LEU A 17 7.47 -10.02 -3.03
C LEU A 17 7.05 -11.36 -2.43
N GLU A 18 5.77 -11.67 -2.34
CA GLU A 18 5.25 -12.81 -1.60
C GLU A 18 5.89 -14.15 -2.00
N ASN A 19 5.89 -14.47 -3.31
CA ASN A 19 6.48 -15.71 -3.80
C ASN A 19 8.00 -15.79 -3.58
N TRP A 20 8.68 -14.66 -3.79
CA TRP A 20 10.12 -14.57 -3.54
C TRP A 20 10.42 -14.80 -2.05
N ALA A 21 9.66 -14.15 -1.16
CA ALA A 21 9.82 -14.27 0.28
C ALA A 21 9.59 -15.71 0.76
N LYS A 22 8.54 -16.37 0.26
CA LYS A 22 8.27 -17.80 0.55
C LYS A 22 9.45 -18.69 0.15
N LYS A 23 10.00 -18.49 -1.04
CA LYS A 23 11.14 -19.28 -1.56
C LYS A 23 12.44 -19.03 -0.79
N ASN A 24 12.64 -17.83 -0.23
CA ASN A 24 13.87 -17.42 0.43
C ASN A 24 13.79 -17.41 1.96
N GLY A 25 12.73 -17.98 2.56
CA GLY A 25 12.58 -18.04 4.02
C GLY A 25 12.40 -16.68 4.68
N LYS A 26 11.90 -15.69 3.93
CA LYS A 26 11.62 -14.34 4.41
C LYS A 26 10.15 -14.08 4.71
N PHE A 27 9.28 -15.04 4.42
CA PHE A 27 7.86 -14.95 4.68
C PHE A 27 7.58 -15.13 6.18
N LYS A 28 6.96 -14.13 6.81
CA LYS A 28 6.64 -14.08 8.24
C LYS A 28 5.13 -14.22 8.49
N MET A 29 4.33 -13.39 7.80
CA MET A 29 2.88 -13.33 7.94
C MET A 29 2.22 -13.24 6.57
N GLU A 30 1.07 -13.88 6.42
CA GLU A 30 0.19 -13.64 5.28
C GLU A 30 -0.54 -12.32 5.47
N ALA A 31 -0.63 -11.50 4.40
CA ALA A 31 -1.45 -10.31 4.41
C ALA A 31 -2.70 -10.47 3.53
N LYS A 32 -3.83 -10.05 4.06
CA LYS A 32 -5.10 -9.89 3.34
C LYS A 32 -5.47 -8.42 3.30
N PHE A 33 -6.26 -8.01 2.32
CA PHE A 33 -6.55 -6.59 2.10
C PHE A 33 -8.06 -6.38 2.01
N ILE A 34 -8.57 -5.42 2.78
CA ILE A 34 -9.94 -4.92 2.71
C ILE A 34 -9.84 -3.46 2.26
N SER A 35 -10.39 -3.13 1.09
CA SER A 35 -10.21 -1.81 0.48
C SER A 35 -11.51 -1.10 0.15
N ASN A 36 -12.38 -1.71 -0.62
CA ASN A 36 -13.65 -1.09 -0.99
C ASN A 36 -14.69 -1.25 0.12
N VAL A 37 -15.66 -0.34 0.18
CA VAL A 37 -16.83 -0.49 1.04
C VAL A 37 -17.79 -1.48 0.38
N ASP A 38 -17.42 -2.73 0.49
CA ASP A 38 -18.21 -3.86 0.01
C ASP A 38 -18.29 -4.89 1.14
N PRO A 39 -19.48 -5.09 1.74
CA PRO A 39 -19.65 -6.06 2.81
C PRO A 39 -19.28 -7.48 2.42
N ASP A 40 -19.48 -7.86 1.17
CA ASP A 40 -19.15 -9.20 0.67
C ASP A 40 -17.63 -9.39 0.56
N ASP A 41 -16.88 -8.37 0.09
CA ASP A 41 -15.40 -8.40 0.06
C ASP A 41 -14.83 -8.47 1.49
N ALA A 42 -15.30 -7.62 2.39
CA ALA A 42 -14.90 -7.64 3.79
C ALA A 42 -15.22 -8.99 4.46
N ALA A 43 -16.43 -9.54 4.25
CA ALA A 43 -16.84 -10.82 4.79
C ALA A 43 -15.99 -11.97 4.22
N ALA A 44 -15.67 -11.96 2.92
CA ALA A 44 -14.81 -12.97 2.30
C ALA A 44 -13.41 -13.00 2.94
N VAL A 45 -12.83 -11.84 3.21
CA VAL A 45 -11.55 -11.75 3.91
C VAL A 45 -11.69 -12.24 5.36
N LEU A 46 -12.65 -11.73 6.14
CA LEU A 46 -12.83 -12.08 7.54
C LEU A 46 -13.12 -13.57 7.74
N ASN A 47 -13.89 -14.20 6.84
CA ASN A 47 -14.18 -15.64 6.87
C ASN A 47 -12.98 -16.50 6.46
N SER A 48 -11.96 -15.93 5.82
CA SER A 48 -10.76 -16.65 5.36
C SER A 48 -9.61 -16.65 6.36
N ILE A 49 -9.77 -15.99 7.52
CA ILE A 49 -8.72 -15.82 8.54
C ILE A 49 -9.21 -16.28 9.90
N ASP A 50 -8.26 -16.57 10.79
CA ASP A 50 -8.51 -16.69 12.23
C ASP A 50 -8.34 -15.33 12.88
N VAL A 51 -9.44 -14.67 13.24
CA VAL A 51 -9.42 -13.33 13.82
C VAL A 51 -8.66 -13.27 15.16
N ALA A 52 -8.62 -14.37 15.92
CA ALA A 52 -7.91 -14.44 17.19
C ALA A 52 -6.39 -14.44 17.02
N HIS A 53 -5.89 -14.90 15.86
CA HIS A 53 -4.48 -14.92 15.51
C HIS A 53 -4.14 -13.90 14.42
N SER A 54 -4.97 -12.88 14.27
CA SER A 54 -4.80 -11.81 13.27
C SER A 54 -4.54 -10.47 13.93
N ILE A 55 -3.77 -9.63 13.25
CA ILE A 55 -3.61 -8.22 13.55
C ILE A 55 -4.16 -7.40 12.38
N PHE A 56 -4.93 -6.36 12.68
CA PHE A 56 -5.57 -5.52 11.68
C PHE A 56 -4.88 -4.16 11.62
N VAL A 57 -4.33 -3.83 10.45
CA VAL A 57 -3.66 -2.55 10.20
C VAL A 57 -4.64 -1.61 9.54
N LEU A 58 -5.10 -0.59 10.27
CA LEU A 58 -5.96 0.47 9.73
C LEU A 58 -5.08 1.57 9.17
N VAL A 59 -5.23 1.87 7.88
CA VAL A 59 -4.41 2.86 7.16
C VAL A 59 -5.29 3.99 6.67
N SER A 60 -5.20 5.15 7.31
CA SER A 60 -5.88 6.36 6.90
C SER A 60 -5.09 7.59 7.35
N LYS A 61 -4.54 8.37 6.41
CA LYS A 61 -3.77 9.59 6.75
C LYS A 61 -4.60 10.58 7.56
N SER A 62 -5.79 10.91 7.10
CA SER A 62 -6.70 11.85 7.79
C SER A 62 -7.39 11.27 9.02
N GLY A 63 -7.53 9.93 9.08
CA GLY A 63 -8.35 9.27 10.09
C GLY A 63 -9.86 9.52 9.97
N THR A 64 -10.30 10.08 8.84
CA THR A 64 -11.72 10.48 8.61
C THR A 64 -12.29 9.92 7.33
N THR A 65 -11.54 9.10 6.59
CA THR A 65 -12.00 8.47 5.35
C THR A 65 -13.15 7.50 5.65
N LEU A 66 -14.35 7.84 5.19
CA LEU A 66 -15.58 7.12 5.54
C LEU A 66 -15.50 5.63 5.20
N GLU A 67 -14.98 5.31 4.02
CA GLU A 67 -14.80 3.94 3.54
C GLU A 67 -13.91 3.13 4.48
N THR A 68 -12.81 3.71 4.92
CA THR A 68 -11.87 3.05 5.82
C THR A 68 -12.48 2.83 7.20
N LEU A 69 -13.21 3.82 7.74
CA LEU A 69 -13.89 3.72 9.02
C LEU A 69 -15.06 2.72 8.98
N THR A 70 -15.77 2.63 7.85
CA THR A 70 -16.82 1.62 7.66
C THR A 70 -16.23 0.21 7.67
N ASN A 71 -15.14 -0.02 6.94
CA ASN A 71 -14.44 -1.31 6.96
C ASN A 71 -13.85 -1.64 8.34
N GLU A 72 -13.40 -0.62 9.08
CA GLU A 72 -12.98 -0.77 10.47
C GLU A 72 -14.13 -1.29 11.35
N SER A 73 -15.34 -0.77 11.17
CA SER A 73 -16.49 -1.22 11.96
C SER A 73 -16.78 -2.71 11.72
N PHE A 74 -16.68 -3.20 10.49
CA PHE A 74 -16.84 -4.63 10.19
C PHE A 74 -15.81 -5.49 10.93
N VAL A 75 -14.56 -5.04 10.99
CA VAL A 75 -13.50 -5.74 11.73
C VAL A 75 -13.74 -5.69 13.24
N LYS A 76 -14.12 -4.53 13.80
CA LYS A 76 -14.45 -4.39 15.22
C LYS A 76 -15.63 -5.30 15.62
N ASP A 77 -16.64 -5.40 14.77
CA ASP A 77 -17.78 -6.30 14.99
C ASP A 77 -17.35 -7.78 14.94
N ALA A 78 -16.48 -8.16 14.00
CA ALA A 78 -15.96 -9.53 13.94
C ALA A 78 -15.14 -9.90 15.20
N LEU A 79 -14.27 -9.00 15.65
CA LEU A 79 -13.50 -9.18 16.90
C LEU A 79 -14.43 -9.29 18.12
N LYS A 80 -15.41 -8.41 18.22
CA LYS A 80 -16.41 -8.41 19.30
C LYS A 80 -17.22 -9.71 19.32
N ASN A 81 -17.64 -10.19 18.16
CA ASN A 81 -18.40 -11.46 18.05
C ASN A 81 -17.54 -12.68 18.44
N ALA A 82 -16.21 -12.59 18.27
CA ALA A 82 -15.25 -13.57 18.75
C ALA A 82 -14.89 -13.40 20.24
N GLY A 83 -15.44 -12.41 20.93
CA GLY A 83 -15.13 -12.13 22.35
C GLY A 83 -13.76 -11.48 22.56
N LEU A 84 -13.21 -10.83 21.53
CA LEU A 84 -11.87 -10.24 21.54
C LEU A 84 -11.92 -8.72 21.72
N ASP A 85 -10.89 -8.17 22.35
CA ASP A 85 -10.68 -6.75 22.55
C ASP A 85 -9.97 -6.16 21.33
N ALA A 86 -10.66 -5.32 20.55
CA ALA A 86 -10.14 -4.72 19.33
C ALA A 86 -8.83 -3.94 19.57
N SER A 87 -8.67 -3.27 20.73
CA SER A 87 -7.46 -2.52 21.05
C SER A 87 -6.19 -3.38 21.14
N LYS A 88 -6.33 -4.68 21.23
CA LYS A 88 -5.22 -5.64 21.26
C LYS A 88 -4.92 -6.29 19.91
N HIS A 89 -5.80 -6.05 18.92
CA HIS A 89 -5.72 -6.66 17.60
C HIS A 89 -5.58 -5.65 16.47
N MET A 90 -5.68 -4.35 16.78
CA MET A 90 -5.64 -3.30 15.76
C MET A 90 -4.45 -2.37 15.96
N ILE A 91 -3.82 -1.97 14.88
CA ILE A 91 -2.83 -0.88 14.82
C ILE A 91 -3.28 0.17 13.80
N ALA A 92 -2.95 1.44 14.05
CA ALA A 92 -3.22 2.53 13.13
C ALA A 92 -1.95 2.95 12.38
N VAL A 93 -2.08 3.24 11.08
CA VAL A 93 -1.09 3.97 10.30
C VAL A 93 -1.75 5.25 9.81
N THR A 94 -1.31 6.39 10.33
CA THR A 94 -2.04 7.65 10.21
C THR A 94 -1.08 8.86 10.29
N SER A 95 -1.61 10.09 10.15
CA SER A 95 -0.86 11.30 10.49
C SER A 95 -0.86 11.53 12.01
N GLU A 96 0.17 12.18 12.55
CA GLU A 96 0.20 12.62 13.96
C GLU A 96 -0.93 13.59 14.31
N THR A 97 -1.46 14.30 13.31
CA THR A 97 -2.57 15.24 13.46
C THR A 97 -3.95 14.59 13.39
N SER A 98 -4.00 13.33 13.02
CA SER A 98 -5.23 12.54 12.86
C SER A 98 -5.90 12.22 14.20
N PRO A 99 -7.24 12.11 14.25
CA PRO A 99 -7.96 11.60 15.42
C PRO A 99 -7.51 10.21 15.87
N LEU A 100 -7.04 9.37 14.92
CA LEU A 100 -6.57 8.01 15.23
C LEU A 100 -5.25 7.99 15.99
N ALA A 101 -4.44 9.05 15.89
CA ALA A 101 -3.10 9.11 16.47
C ALA A 101 -3.05 8.96 18.00
N LYS A 102 -4.12 9.35 18.67
CA LYS A 102 -4.23 9.39 20.13
C LYS A 102 -5.39 8.52 20.65
N SER A 103 -5.93 7.64 19.83
CA SER A 103 -7.03 6.77 20.22
C SER A 103 -6.51 5.55 20.99
N ASP A 104 -7.12 5.26 22.12
CA ASP A 104 -6.87 4.05 22.91
C ASP A 104 -7.47 2.77 22.24
N ASP A 105 -8.15 2.93 21.11
CA ASP A 105 -8.73 1.81 20.34
C ASP A 105 -7.68 0.96 19.63
N TYR A 106 -6.40 1.37 19.63
CA TYR A 106 -5.32 0.70 18.90
C TYR A 106 -4.18 0.29 19.82
N LEU A 107 -3.61 -0.88 19.55
CA LEU A 107 -2.42 -1.41 20.21
C LEU A 107 -1.21 -0.48 20.02
N ALA A 108 -1.08 0.10 18.84
CA ALA A 108 -0.03 1.05 18.47
C ALA A 108 -0.46 1.94 17.31
N ALA A 109 0.18 3.09 17.18
CA ALA A 109 0.06 3.97 16.01
C ALA A 109 1.43 4.20 15.38
N PHE A 110 1.49 4.13 14.04
CA PHE A 110 2.67 4.49 13.24
C PHE A 110 2.32 5.69 12.37
N PHE A 111 3.26 6.62 12.26
CA PHE A 111 2.97 7.90 11.66
C PHE A 111 3.60 8.05 10.28
N MET A 112 2.86 8.71 9.41
CA MET A 112 3.33 9.21 8.13
C MET A 112 3.20 10.73 8.11
N ASP A 113 4.16 11.40 7.46
CA ASP A 113 4.14 12.86 7.32
C ASP A 113 2.96 13.34 6.45
N ASP A 114 2.40 14.50 6.79
CA ASP A 114 1.22 15.06 6.12
C ASP A 114 1.47 15.39 4.63
N TYR A 115 2.72 15.70 4.26
CA TYR A 115 3.09 16.00 2.87
C TYR A 115 3.15 14.74 1.98
N ILE A 116 3.14 13.53 2.55
CA ILE A 116 3.15 12.30 1.76
C ILE A 116 1.78 12.06 1.14
N GLY A 117 1.69 12.08 -0.19
CA GLY A 117 0.48 11.71 -0.92
C GLY A 117 0.22 10.20 -0.84
N GLY A 118 -1.06 9.81 -0.79
CA GLY A 118 -1.45 8.39 -0.66
C GLY A 118 -0.82 7.48 -1.72
N ARG A 119 -0.81 7.92 -2.98
CA ARG A 119 -0.23 7.13 -4.10
C ARG A 119 1.30 6.97 -4.03
N TYR A 120 1.99 7.80 -3.26
CA TYR A 120 3.44 7.74 -3.03
C TYR A 120 3.81 7.10 -1.69
N SER A 121 2.84 6.59 -0.94
CA SER A 121 3.02 6.20 0.46
C SER A 121 3.62 4.81 0.67
N SER A 122 3.89 4.04 -0.39
CA SER A 122 4.48 2.69 -0.26
C SER A 122 5.86 2.68 0.41
N THR A 123 6.62 3.78 0.32
CA THR A 123 7.93 3.97 0.97
C THR A 123 7.83 4.62 2.36
N SER A 124 6.62 4.91 2.85
CA SER A 124 6.36 5.46 4.19
C SER A 124 5.93 4.35 5.17
N ALA A 125 5.48 4.75 6.36
CA ALA A 125 4.87 3.84 7.34
C ALA A 125 3.71 3.02 6.77
N VAL A 126 3.04 3.46 5.71
CA VAL A 126 1.94 2.76 5.03
C VAL A 126 2.40 1.44 4.43
N GLY A 127 3.44 1.46 3.59
CA GLY A 127 4.05 0.22 3.10
C GLY A 127 4.90 -0.45 4.18
N GLY A 128 5.59 0.35 5.01
CA GLY A 128 6.46 -0.13 6.08
C GLY A 128 5.76 -1.08 7.05
N ALA A 129 4.55 -0.76 7.47
CA ALA A 129 3.81 -1.59 8.41
C ALA A 129 3.49 -2.97 7.80
N VAL A 130 2.83 -3.02 6.64
CA VAL A 130 2.43 -4.30 6.04
C VAL A 130 3.62 -5.12 5.55
N LEU A 131 4.60 -4.49 4.90
CA LEU A 131 5.76 -5.21 4.35
C LEU A 131 6.69 -5.72 5.46
N SER A 132 6.88 -4.97 6.55
CA SER A 132 7.70 -5.42 7.68
C SER A 132 7.03 -6.56 8.46
N LEU A 133 5.72 -6.52 8.66
CA LEU A 133 4.97 -7.62 9.26
C LEU A 133 5.03 -8.88 8.37
N ALA A 134 4.85 -8.72 7.06
CA ALA A 134 4.80 -9.84 6.13
C ALA A 134 6.17 -10.48 5.88
N PHE A 135 7.25 -9.70 5.78
CA PHE A 135 8.55 -10.16 5.29
C PHE A 135 9.74 -9.85 6.21
N GLY A 136 9.53 -9.03 7.23
CA GLY A 136 10.58 -8.51 8.11
C GLY A 136 11.06 -7.11 7.70
N PRO A 137 11.53 -6.32 8.69
CA PRO A 137 11.96 -4.94 8.44
C PRO A 137 13.17 -4.84 7.50
N GLU A 138 14.01 -5.87 7.44
CA GLU A 138 15.16 -5.90 6.55
C GLU A 138 14.76 -5.95 5.07
N VAL A 139 13.63 -6.62 4.74
CA VAL A 139 13.11 -6.65 3.36
C VAL A 139 12.52 -5.28 3.00
N PHE A 140 11.85 -4.64 3.94
CA PHE A 140 11.38 -3.28 3.70
C PHE A 140 12.54 -2.28 3.55
N ALA A 141 13.61 -2.41 4.34
CA ALA A 141 14.82 -1.60 4.16
C ALA A 141 15.43 -1.76 2.76
N GLN A 142 15.53 -2.98 2.24
CA GLN A 142 16.00 -3.23 0.87
C GLN A 142 15.08 -2.61 -0.19
N PHE A 143 13.78 -2.57 0.05
CA PHE A 143 12.84 -1.86 -0.82
C PHE A 143 13.12 -0.35 -0.82
N LEU A 144 13.39 0.24 0.35
CA LEU A 144 13.79 1.65 0.46
C LEU A 144 15.16 1.93 -0.20
N ASP A 145 16.11 1.01 -0.10
CA ASP A 145 17.42 1.13 -0.79
C ASP A 145 17.22 1.19 -2.32
N GLY A 146 16.29 0.39 -2.86
CA GLY A 146 15.92 0.45 -4.28
C GLY A 146 15.34 1.79 -4.69
N ALA A 147 14.41 2.33 -3.89
CA ALA A 147 13.83 3.66 -4.12
C ALA A 147 14.90 4.76 -4.06
N ALA A 148 15.80 4.72 -3.06
CA ALA A 148 16.90 5.68 -2.94
C ALA A 148 17.91 5.60 -4.09
N ALA A 149 18.10 4.41 -4.66
CA ALA A 149 18.95 4.26 -5.85
C ALA A 149 18.35 4.96 -7.08
N GLU A 150 17.02 4.82 -7.28
CA GLU A 150 16.31 5.51 -8.35
C GLU A 150 16.27 7.02 -8.14
N ASP A 151 16.04 7.50 -6.92
CA ASP A 151 16.12 8.93 -6.58
C ASP A 151 17.48 9.54 -7.00
N LYS A 152 18.57 8.80 -6.76
CA LYS A 152 19.90 9.23 -7.17
C LYS A 152 20.05 9.29 -8.70
N LEU A 153 19.50 8.32 -9.44
CA LEU A 153 19.51 8.34 -10.90
C LEU A 153 18.67 9.50 -11.45
N ALA A 154 17.51 9.77 -10.83
CA ALA A 154 16.62 10.85 -11.23
C ALA A 154 17.23 12.26 -11.07
N THR A 155 18.31 12.43 -10.30
CA THR A 155 19.06 13.69 -10.22
C THR A 155 20.10 13.88 -11.34
N ASN A 156 20.35 12.85 -12.16
CA ASN A 156 21.32 12.94 -13.25
C ASN A 156 20.79 13.84 -14.38
N LYS A 157 21.63 14.77 -14.85
CA LYS A 157 21.29 15.69 -15.95
C LYS A 157 21.43 15.07 -17.34
N ASP A 158 22.17 13.99 -17.46
CA ASP A 158 22.25 13.21 -18.70
C ASP A 158 21.01 12.33 -18.83
N VAL A 159 20.17 12.63 -19.81
CA VAL A 159 18.92 11.91 -20.10
C VAL A 159 19.15 10.40 -20.25
N MET A 160 20.24 9.99 -20.88
CA MET A 160 20.55 8.58 -21.10
C MET A 160 20.96 7.84 -19.82
N GLN A 161 21.24 8.57 -18.76
CA GLN A 161 21.56 8.05 -17.42
C GLN A 161 20.46 8.31 -16.39
N ASN A 162 19.31 8.84 -16.84
CA ASN A 162 18.17 9.19 -15.99
C ASN A 162 16.91 8.49 -16.52
N PRO A 163 16.59 7.29 -16.01
CA PRO A 163 15.44 6.51 -16.48
C PRO A 163 14.11 7.27 -16.40
N ALA A 164 13.89 8.00 -15.31
CA ALA A 164 12.66 8.77 -15.11
C ALA A 164 12.49 9.89 -16.15
N MET A 165 13.56 10.62 -16.46
CA MET A 165 13.56 11.66 -17.49
C MET A 165 13.40 11.07 -18.88
N LEU A 166 14.08 9.95 -19.17
CA LEU A 166 13.99 9.27 -20.46
C LEU A 166 12.57 8.77 -20.71
N ASP A 167 11.96 8.11 -19.73
CA ASP A 167 10.58 7.62 -19.83
C ASP A 167 9.59 8.76 -20.06
N ALA A 168 9.71 9.85 -19.32
CA ALA A 168 8.89 11.05 -19.51
C ALA A 168 9.01 11.64 -20.91
N LEU A 169 10.24 11.73 -21.46
CA LEU A 169 10.47 12.23 -22.83
C LEU A 169 9.92 11.30 -23.90
N ILE A 170 10.01 9.98 -23.70
CA ILE A 170 9.40 8.99 -24.59
C ILE A 170 7.88 9.19 -24.61
N GLY A 171 7.24 9.31 -23.44
CA GLY A 171 5.81 9.55 -23.32
C GLY A 171 5.36 10.85 -24.02
N VAL A 172 6.12 11.93 -23.86
CA VAL A 172 5.86 13.20 -24.59
C VAL A 172 5.99 13.00 -26.10
N TYR A 173 7.00 12.28 -26.55
CA TYR A 173 7.18 11.98 -27.98
C TYR A 173 6.04 11.14 -28.55
N GLU A 174 5.68 10.06 -27.86
CA GLU A 174 4.57 9.18 -28.24
C GLU A 174 3.24 9.94 -28.33
N ARG A 175 2.96 10.76 -27.32
CA ARG A 175 1.70 11.52 -27.25
C ARG A 175 1.66 12.67 -28.27
N ASN A 176 2.71 13.50 -28.32
CA ASN A 176 2.66 14.78 -29.04
C ASN A 176 3.14 14.67 -30.48
N VAL A 177 4.03 13.72 -30.78
CA VAL A 177 4.60 13.55 -32.13
C VAL A 177 3.93 12.39 -32.87
N LEU A 178 3.83 11.21 -32.22
CA LEU A 178 3.20 10.04 -32.83
C LEU A 178 1.68 10.01 -32.72
N GLY A 179 1.08 10.84 -31.83
CA GLY A 179 -0.36 10.95 -31.65
C GLY A 179 -1.02 9.76 -30.95
N TYR A 180 -0.26 8.97 -30.18
CA TYR A 180 -0.82 7.85 -29.42
C TYR A 180 -1.69 8.36 -28.27
N PRO A 181 -2.97 7.95 -28.18
CA PRO A 181 -3.91 8.52 -27.22
C PRO A 181 -3.81 7.89 -25.82
N SER A 182 -3.19 6.72 -25.70
CA SER A 182 -3.17 5.93 -24.47
C SER A 182 -1.93 5.05 -24.37
N THR A 183 -1.58 4.69 -23.14
CA THR A 183 -0.52 3.74 -22.82
C THR A 183 -1.12 2.52 -22.14
N ALA A 184 -0.76 1.31 -22.58
CA ALA A 184 -1.15 0.06 -21.96
C ALA A 184 0.03 -0.56 -21.22
N VAL A 185 -0.14 -0.84 -19.92
CA VAL A 185 0.86 -1.53 -19.11
C VAL A 185 0.47 -2.99 -18.97
N LEU A 186 1.24 -3.88 -19.58
CA LEU A 186 0.97 -5.32 -19.68
C LEU A 186 2.07 -6.13 -18.97
N PRO A 187 1.99 -6.33 -17.66
CA PRO A 187 3.00 -7.11 -16.96
C PRO A 187 2.88 -8.61 -17.31
N TYR A 188 3.95 -9.19 -17.80
CA TYR A 188 4.02 -10.63 -18.11
C TYR A 188 4.50 -11.46 -16.91
N SER A 189 4.39 -10.91 -15.70
CA SER A 189 4.71 -11.59 -14.44
C SER A 189 3.52 -11.54 -13.50
N GLN A 190 3.14 -12.70 -12.95
CA GLN A 190 2.08 -12.78 -11.94
C GLN A 190 2.40 -11.93 -10.69
N ALA A 191 3.67 -11.80 -10.34
CA ALA A 191 4.14 -10.94 -9.25
C ALA A 191 3.76 -9.46 -9.47
N LEU A 192 3.62 -9.02 -10.71
CA LEU A 192 3.27 -7.64 -11.07
C LEU A 192 1.80 -7.45 -11.41
N SER A 193 0.92 -8.43 -11.10
CA SER A 193 -0.51 -8.40 -11.47
C SER A 193 -1.27 -7.18 -10.96
N ARG A 194 -0.86 -6.59 -9.84
CA ARG A 194 -1.46 -5.39 -9.26
C ARG A 194 -0.69 -4.09 -9.56
N PHE A 195 0.47 -4.18 -10.19
CA PHE A 195 1.26 -3.00 -10.54
C PHE A 195 0.53 -2.05 -11.51
N PRO A 196 -0.20 -2.51 -12.55
CA PRO A 196 -0.98 -1.61 -13.40
C PRO A 196 -2.01 -0.78 -12.64
N ALA A 197 -2.71 -1.37 -11.67
CA ALA A 197 -3.68 -0.64 -10.86
C ALA A 197 -3.03 0.46 -9.99
N HIS A 198 -1.82 0.22 -9.50
CA HIS A 198 -1.03 1.22 -8.79
C HIS A 198 -0.59 2.36 -9.73
N LEU A 199 -0.10 2.03 -10.93
CA LEU A 199 0.27 3.02 -11.95
C LEU A 199 -0.94 3.83 -12.43
N GLN A 200 -2.11 3.20 -12.54
CA GLN A 200 -3.34 3.88 -12.90
C GLN A 200 -3.67 5.00 -11.91
N GLN A 201 -3.51 4.79 -10.62
CA GLN A 201 -3.68 5.86 -9.64
C GLN A 201 -2.56 6.90 -9.73
N LEU A 202 -1.30 6.47 -9.91
CA LEU A 202 -0.16 7.38 -10.02
C LEU A 202 -0.28 8.35 -11.19
N ASP A 203 -0.78 7.89 -12.34
CA ASP A 203 -0.87 8.67 -13.56
C ASP A 203 -2.28 9.23 -13.80
N MET A 204 -3.29 8.39 -13.95
CA MET A 204 -4.61 8.81 -14.38
C MET A 204 -5.33 9.69 -13.35
N GLU A 205 -5.24 9.38 -12.07
CA GLU A 205 -5.82 10.22 -11.01
C GLU A 205 -5.04 11.53 -10.85
N SER A 206 -3.72 11.51 -11.09
CA SER A 206 -2.89 12.73 -10.97
C SER A 206 -3.07 13.70 -12.11
N ASN A 207 -3.36 13.22 -13.32
CA ASN A 207 -3.36 14.00 -14.55
C ASN A 207 -4.75 14.08 -15.20
N GLY A 208 -5.77 13.42 -14.67
CA GLY A 208 -7.12 13.33 -15.20
C GLY A 208 -8.13 14.33 -14.65
#